data_728ad36e5b9eb9a68fcbfa6e59d870ab
#
_entry.id   728ad36e5b9eb9a68fcbfa6e59d870ab
#
_cell.length_a   1.000
_cell.length_b   1.000
_cell.length_c   1.000
_cell.angle_alpha   90.00
_cell.angle_beta   90.00
_cell.angle_gamma   90.00
#
_symmetry.space_group_name_H-M   'P 1'
#
loop_
_entity.id
_entity.type
_entity.pdbx_description
1 polymer ?
#
loop_
_entity_poly.entity_id
_entity_poly.type
_entity_poly.pdbx_seq_one_letter_code
_entity_poly.pdbx_strand_id
1 'polypeptide(L)'
;KLAGVDDPEKKRKIIGGEFIEVFAEEARKLDGIEFLAQGTIWPDILESEEGIKAHHNAGGLPEDMDFELVEPVRILFKDEVRVVGDELGLPHDMVYRQPFPGPGLGVRCPGAITRDRLEAVRESDAILREEFDKNGLAGKIWQYFTVVPEFRSTGIKNGKRAFEWCCIV
;
A
#
# COMPACT_ATOMS: atom_id res chain seq x y z
N LYS A 1 -8.31 -6.59 13.23
CA LYS A 1 -8.08 -5.36 14.03
C LYS A 1 -8.82 -4.12 13.47
N LEU A 2 -9.16 -4.08 12.16
CA LEU A 2 -9.83 -2.93 11.52
C LEU A 2 -11.37 -2.94 11.58
N ALA A 3 -11.99 -3.94 12.19
CA ALA A 3 -13.46 -4.03 12.26
C ALA A 3 -14.05 -2.81 13.01
N GLY A 4 -14.98 -2.11 12.36
CA GLY A 4 -15.64 -0.92 12.91
C GLY A 4 -14.78 0.35 12.95
N VAL A 5 -13.57 0.34 12.37
CA VAL A 5 -12.71 1.52 12.27
C VAL A 5 -13.02 2.24 10.97
N ASP A 6 -13.58 3.43 11.05
CA ASP A 6 -13.95 4.29 9.92
C ASP A 6 -12.92 5.41 9.66
N ASP A 7 -12.31 5.94 10.69
CA ASP A 7 -11.33 7.02 10.61
C ASP A 7 -10.05 6.60 9.88
N PRO A 8 -9.63 7.34 8.82
CA PRO A 8 -8.48 6.97 8.01
C PRO A 8 -7.15 6.98 8.78
N GLU A 9 -6.97 7.91 9.70
CA GLU A 9 -5.73 8.00 10.50
C GLU A 9 -5.64 6.87 11.53
N LYS A 10 -6.77 6.50 12.14
CA LYS A 10 -6.82 5.32 13.01
C LYS A 10 -6.50 4.04 12.23
N LYS A 11 -7.08 3.87 11.03
CA LYS A 11 -6.74 2.74 10.15
C LYS A 11 -5.24 2.68 9.87
N ARG A 12 -4.65 3.81 9.47
CA ARG A 12 -3.22 3.90 9.15
C ARG A 12 -2.35 3.53 10.35
N LYS A 13 -2.66 4.03 11.55
CA LYS A 13 -1.94 3.70 12.78
C LYS A 13 -2.06 2.22 13.15
N ILE A 14 -3.25 1.64 13.04
CA ILE A 14 -3.47 0.21 13.32
C ILE A 14 -2.69 -0.66 12.34
N ILE A 15 -2.73 -0.34 11.04
CA ILE A 15 -2.03 -1.08 10.00
C ILE A 15 -0.51 -0.97 10.21
N GLY A 16 0.00 0.23 10.49
CA GLY A 16 1.42 0.44 10.75
C GLY A 16 1.91 -0.31 11.99
N GLY A 17 1.16 -0.26 13.09
CA GLY A 17 1.47 -1.03 14.30
C GLY A 17 1.47 -2.54 14.07
N GLU A 18 0.48 -3.06 13.33
CA GLU A 18 0.41 -4.49 12.96
C GLU A 18 1.58 -4.92 12.11
N PHE A 19 1.98 -4.08 11.16
CA PHE A 19 3.14 -4.36 10.30
C PHE A 19 4.41 -4.51 11.13
N ILE A 20 4.61 -3.62 12.11
CA ILE A 20 5.78 -3.68 13.01
C ILE A 20 5.74 -4.93 13.90
N GLU A 21 4.56 -5.27 14.47
CA GLU A 21 4.40 -6.47 15.30
C GLU A 21 4.74 -7.74 14.51
N VAL A 22 4.19 -7.89 13.30
CA VAL A 22 4.44 -9.05 12.43
C VAL A 22 5.91 -9.10 11.99
N PHE A 23 6.49 -7.96 11.62
CA PHE A 23 7.89 -7.88 11.24
C PHE A 23 8.80 -8.31 12.41
N ALA A 24 8.55 -7.80 13.61
CA ALA A 24 9.31 -8.14 14.80
C ALA A 24 9.19 -9.64 15.15
N GLU A 25 7.99 -10.21 15.03
CA GLU A 25 7.76 -11.63 15.25
C GLU A 25 8.54 -12.49 14.26
N GLU A 26 8.54 -12.15 12.97
CA GLU A 26 9.28 -12.90 11.95
C GLU A 26 10.80 -12.75 12.09
N ALA A 27 11.27 -11.52 12.39
CA ALA A 27 12.70 -11.27 12.58
C ALA A 27 13.28 -12.07 13.76
N ARG A 28 12.53 -12.25 14.86
CA ARG A 28 12.95 -13.07 16.00
C ARG A 28 13.13 -14.56 15.68
N LYS A 29 12.57 -15.05 14.58
CA LYS A 29 12.73 -16.44 14.12
C LYS A 29 14.05 -16.67 13.36
N LEU A 30 14.75 -15.59 13.03
CA LEU A 30 16.00 -15.62 12.27
C LEU A 30 17.19 -15.34 13.21
N ASP A 31 18.16 -16.25 13.22
CA ASP A 31 19.38 -16.09 14.01
C ASP A 31 20.44 -15.28 13.23
N GLY A 32 21.23 -14.47 13.94
CA GLY A 32 22.40 -13.79 13.38
C GLY A 32 22.07 -12.62 12.45
N ILE A 33 20.87 -12.03 12.55
CA ILE A 33 20.51 -10.81 11.82
C ILE A 33 21.06 -9.59 12.57
N GLU A 34 21.97 -8.87 11.93
CA GLU A 34 22.60 -7.66 12.47
C GLU A 34 22.09 -6.39 11.79
N PHE A 35 21.61 -6.49 10.53
CA PHE A 35 21.25 -5.35 9.71
C PHE A 35 19.78 -5.37 9.29
N LEU A 36 19.17 -4.18 9.27
CA LEU A 36 17.86 -3.94 8.65
C LEU A 36 18.04 -3.06 7.41
N ALA A 37 17.82 -3.63 6.24
CA ALA A 37 17.79 -2.85 5.00
C ALA A 37 16.44 -2.16 4.82
N GLN A 38 16.46 -0.84 4.64
CA GLN A 38 15.26 -0.03 4.44
C GLN A 38 15.34 0.78 3.15
N GLY A 39 14.24 0.83 2.41
CA GLY A 39 14.13 1.54 1.13
C GLY A 39 13.76 3.01 1.27
N THR A 40 14.22 3.69 2.32
CA THR A 40 14.03 5.13 2.52
C THR A 40 14.64 5.90 1.35
N ILE A 41 13.90 6.88 0.82
CA ILE A 41 14.34 7.79 -0.24
C ILE A 41 14.35 9.24 0.25
N TRP A 42 14.98 10.12 -0.51
CA TRP A 42 15.14 11.53 -0.10
C TRP A 42 13.83 12.25 0.24
N PRO A 43 12.72 12.09 -0.53
CA PRO A 43 11.44 12.68 -0.15
C PRO A 43 10.90 12.21 1.21
N ASP A 44 11.14 10.97 1.62
CA ASP A 44 10.69 10.45 2.92
C ASP A 44 11.38 11.19 4.07
N ILE A 45 12.65 11.57 3.88
CA ILE A 45 13.41 12.33 4.86
C ILE A 45 12.86 13.74 4.99
N LEU A 46 12.66 14.44 3.87
CA LEU A 46 12.11 15.80 3.85
C LEU A 46 10.73 15.86 4.52
N GLU A 47 9.86 14.93 4.19
CA GLU A 47 8.52 14.84 4.76
C GLU A 47 8.54 14.50 6.26
N SER A 48 9.55 13.78 6.73
CA SER A 48 9.72 13.44 8.14
C SER A 48 10.22 14.63 8.97
N GLU A 49 11.14 15.45 8.43
CA GLU A 49 11.63 16.66 9.07
C GLU A 49 10.54 17.72 9.24
N GLU A 50 9.59 17.78 8.29
CA GLU A 50 8.43 18.68 8.37
C GLU A 50 7.31 18.15 9.29
N GLY A 51 7.48 16.98 9.90
CA GLY A 51 6.48 16.36 10.78
C GLY A 51 5.25 15.80 10.04
N ILE A 52 5.29 15.77 8.71
CA ILE A 52 4.16 15.38 7.86
C ILE A 52 3.99 13.86 7.80
N LYS A 53 5.09 13.08 7.93
CA LYS A 53 5.06 11.61 7.91
C LYS A 53 5.92 10.99 9.01
N ALA A 54 5.36 10.86 10.20
CA ALA A 54 5.98 10.11 11.29
C ALA A 54 6.02 8.58 11.07
N HIS A 55 5.58 8.09 9.90
CA HIS A 55 5.25 6.67 9.70
C HIS A 55 6.27 5.87 8.89
N HIS A 56 7.30 6.51 8.36
CA HIS A 56 8.32 5.88 7.52
C HIS A 56 9.63 5.58 8.24
N ASN A 57 9.73 5.95 9.53
CA ASN A 57 10.95 5.71 10.30
C ASN A 57 10.93 4.35 10.99
N ALA A 58 12.07 3.68 10.98
CA ALA A 58 12.41 2.53 11.82
C ALA A 58 12.21 2.78 13.35
N GLY A 59 11.81 3.99 13.74
CA GLY A 59 11.49 4.38 15.11
C GLY A 59 10.27 3.69 15.74
N GLY A 60 9.66 2.73 15.04
CA GLY A 60 8.60 1.88 15.57
C GLY A 60 9.03 0.44 15.87
N LEU A 61 10.28 0.07 15.61
CA LEU A 61 10.77 -1.25 16.00
C LEU A 61 10.85 -1.35 17.53
N PRO A 62 10.56 -2.53 18.10
CA PRO A 62 10.74 -2.78 19.52
C PRO A 62 12.17 -2.49 19.98
N GLU A 63 12.33 -1.91 21.16
CA GLU A 63 13.63 -1.56 21.75
C GLU A 63 14.57 -2.77 21.97
N ASP A 64 14.01 -3.98 21.99
CA ASP A 64 14.74 -5.24 22.10
C ASP A 64 15.32 -5.72 20.74
N MET A 65 15.10 -5.00 19.67
CA MET A 65 15.66 -5.29 18.34
C MET A 65 16.77 -4.28 18.01
N ASP A 66 17.99 -4.72 18.23
CA ASP A 66 19.22 -3.93 17.97
C ASP A 66 19.74 -4.22 16.55
N PHE A 67 19.10 -3.59 15.54
CA PHE A 67 19.55 -3.68 14.16
C PHE A 67 20.33 -2.43 13.75
N GLU A 68 21.44 -2.62 13.06
CA GLU A 68 22.09 -1.54 12.32
C GLU A 68 21.29 -1.24 11.05
N LEU A 69 20.86 0.01 10.89
CA LEU A 69 20.04 0.42 9.76
C LEU A 69 20.88 0.67 8.52
N VAL A 70 20.53 0.03 7.40
CA VAL A 70 21.15 0.22 6.09
C VAL A 70 20.14 0.81 5.12
N GLU A 71 20.36 2.04 4.67
CA GLU A 71 19.49 2.79 3.76
C GLU A 71 20.21 3.14 2.44
N PRO A 72 20.36 2.20 1.51
CA PRO A 72 21.24 2.36 0.35
C PRO A 72 20.82 3.46 -0.63
N VAL A 73 19.52 3.79 -0.65
CA VAL A 73 18.92 4.74 -1.60
C VAL A 73 18.45 6.04 -0.94
N ARG A 74 18.89 6.30 0.30
CA ARG A 74 18.45 7.42 1.14
C ARG A 74 18.57 8.79 0.51
N ILE A 75 19.57 9.00 -0.34
CA ILE A 75 19.86 10.28 -0.99
C ILE A 75 19.24 10.42 -2.38
N LEU A 76 18.51 9.42 -2.84
CA LEU A 76 17.95 9.38 -4.19
C LEU A 76 16.47 9.80 -4.20
N PHE A 77 16.06 10.41 -5.30
CA PHE A 77 14.66 10.60 -5.64
C PHE A 77 14.11 9.32 -6.28
N LYS A 78 12.78 9.19 -6.32
CA LYS A 78 12.11 7.98 -6.81
C LYS A 78 12.47 7.64 -8.27
N ASP A 79 12.68 8.64 -9.10
CA ASP A 79 13.05 8.43 -10.51
C ASP A 79 14.48 7.92 -10.65
N GLU A 80 15.39 8.40 -9.78
CA GLU A 80 16.76 7.90 -9.71
C GLU A 80 16.81 6.45 -9.22
N VAL A 81 15.99 6.09 -8.23
CA VAL A 81 15.84 4.69 -7.76
C VAL A 81 15.37 3.78 -8.89
N ARG A 82 14.49 4.25 -9.78
CA ARG A 82 14.06 3.49 -10.95
C ARG A 82 15.20 3.25 -11.93
N VAL A 83 16.02 4.28 -12.19
CA VAL A 83 17.22 4.13 -13.04
C VAL A 83 18.18 3.10 -12.44
N VAL A 84 18.42 3.14 -11.12
CA VAL A 84 19.22 2.12 -10.44
C VAL A 84 18.60 0.74 -10.57
N GLY A 85 17.29 0.62 -10.47
CA GLY A 85 16.58 -0.64 -10.68
C GLY A 85 16.77 -1.23 -12.08
N ASP A 86 16.69 -0.39 -13.11
CA ASP A 86 16.95 -0.79 -14.51
C ASP A 86 18.41 -1.23 -14.69
N GLU A 87 19.38 -0.49 -14.17
CA GLU A 87 20.81 -0.82 -14.24
C GLU A 87 21.15 -2.13 -13.51
N LEU A 88 20.42 -2.46 -12.43
CA LEU A 88 20.53 -3.73 -11.73
C LEU A 88 19.83 -4.89 -12.46
N GLY A 89 19.16 -4.64 -13.57
CA GLY A 89 18.46 -5.64 -14.37
C GLY A 89 17.15 -6.12 -13.74
N LEU A 90 16.51 -5.35 -12.89
CA LEU A 90 15.20 -5.68 -12.37
C LEU A 90 14.14 -5.65 -13.48
N PRO A 91 13.11 -6.52 -13.44
CA PRO A 91 12.03 -6.50 -14.42
C PRO A 91 11.36 -5.13 -14.51
N HIS A 92 11.12 -4.65 -15.73
CA HIS A 92 10.49 -3.35 -15.99
C HIS A 92 9.17 -3.16 -15.22
N ASP A 93 8.32 -4.17 -15.20
CA ASP A 93 7.04 -4.13 -14.49
C ASP A 93 7.19 -3.99 -12.96
N MET A 94 8.33 -4.40 -12.41
CA MET A 94 8.65 -4.18 -11.00
C MET A 94 9.12 -2.75 -10.77
N VAL A 95 10.00 -2.23 -11.60
CA VAL A 95 10.60 -0.88 -11.48
C VAL A 95 9.54 0.20 -11.71
N TYR A 96 8.69 0.02 -12.72
CA TYR A 96 7.71 1.03 -13.16
C TYR A 96 6.27 0.73 -12.75
N ARG A 97 6.07 -0.19 -11.81
CA ARG A 97 4.71 -0.44 -11.30
C ARG A 97 4.05 0.84 -10.80
N GLN A 98 2.76 0.97 -11.04
CA GLN A 98 2.01 2.12 -10.51
C GLN A 98 2.06 2.16 -8.97
N PRO A 99 1.96 3.36 -8.35
CA PRO A 99 1.94 3.50 -6.91
C PRO A 99 0.83 2.67 -6.25
N PHE A 100 1.16 2.02 -5.15
CA PHE A 100 0.21 1.32 -4.29
C PHE A 100 0.31 1.89 -2.88
N PRO A 101 -0.79 2.25 -2.23
CA PRO A 101 -0.72 2.87 -0.91
C PRO A 101 -0.14 1.93 0.14
N GLY A 102 0.73 2.44 1.02
CA GLY A 102 1.35 1.67 2.11
C GLY A 102 0.34 0.92 2.98
N PRO A 103 -0.80 1.52 3.40
CA PRO A 103 -1.84 0.82 4.15
C PRO A 103 -2.64 -0.20 3.32
N GLY A 104 -2.31 -0.41 2.05
CA GLY A 104 -2.97 -1.38 1.18
C GLY A 104 -4.41 -1.04 0.84
N LEU A 105 -5.21 -2.07 0.60
CA LEU A 105 -6.62 -1.93 0.19
C LEU A 105 -7.52 -1.28 1.26
N GLY A 106 -7.05 -1.17 2.49
CA GLY A 106 -7.81 -0.55 3.58
C GLY A 106 -8.19 0.90 3.32
N VAL A 107 -7.37 1.65 2.56
CA VAL A 107 -7.68 3.04 2.17
C VAL A 107 -8.61 3.14 0.97
N ARG A 108 -8.79 2.05 0.22
CA ARG A 108 -9.73 1.95 -0.90
C ARG A 108 -11.14 1.51 -0.49
N CYS A 109 -11.35 1.33 0.83
CA CYS A 109 -12.64 1.13 1.47
C CYS A 109 -12.91 2.29 2.43
N PRO A 110 -13.32 3.49 1.96
CA PRO A 110 -13.72 4.59 2.84
C PRO A 110 -14.86 4.17 3.77
N GLY A 111 -14.84 4.60 5.02
CA GLY A 111 -15.72 4.10 6.07
C GLY A 111 -15.21 2.80 6.71
N ALA A 112 -16.01 2.13 7.53
CA ALA A 112 -15.60 0.88 8.19
C ALA A 112 -15.37 -0.24 7.17
N ILE A 113 -14.26 -0.97 7.30
CA ILE A 113 -13.93 -2.07 6.39
C ILE A 113 -14.78 -3.29 6.72
N THR A 114 -15.49 -3.80 5.71
CA THR A 114 -16.20 -5.08 5.75
C THR A 114 -15.61 -6.06 4.75
N ARG A 115 -15.76 -7.36 5.00
CA ARG A 115 -15.14 -8.38 4.14
C ARG A 115 -15.71 -8.36 2.72
N ASP A 116 -17.00 -8.17 2.59
CA ASP A 116 -17.70 -8.09 1.30
C ASP A 116 -17.22 -6.88 0.46
N ARG A 117 -17.01 -5.72 1.11
CA ARG A 117 -16.47 -4.53 0.43
C ARG A 117 -15.00 -4.70 0.05
N LEU A 118 -14.22 -5.35 0.90
CA LEU A 118 -12.82 -5.63 0.61
C LEU A 118 -12.68 -6.58 -0.60
N GLU A 119 -13.50 -7.63 -0.66
CA GLU A 119 -13.55 -8.52 -1.82
C GLU A 119 -14.03 -7.78 -3.08
N ALA A 120 -15.02 -6.91 -2.96
CA ALA A 120 -15.47 -6.09 -4.08
C ALA A 120 -14.36 -5.17 -4.63
N VAL A 121 -13.52 -4.59 -3.76
CA VAL A 121 -12.33 -3.83 -4.19
C VAL A 121 -11.33 -4.72 -4.90
N ARG A 122 -11.03 -5.91 -4.37
CA ARG A 122 -10.06 -6.84 -4.98
C ARG A 122 -10.48 -7.26 -6.37
N GLU A 123 -11.74 -7.69 -6.51
CA GLU A 123 -12.26 -8.15 -7.79
C GLU A 123 -12.39 -7.03 -8.80
N SER A 124 -12.93 -5.88 -8.40
CA SER A 124 -13.07 -4.74 -9.31
C SER A 124 -11.72 -4.16 -9.76
N ASP A 125 -10.73 -4.08 -8.87
CA ASP A 125 -9.38 -3.63 -9.23
C ASP A 125 -8.68 -4.64 -10.15
N ALA A 126 -8.88 -5.93 -9.96
CA ALA A 126 -8.34 -6.97 -10.85
C ALA A 126 -8.94 -6.87 -12.26
N ILE A 127 -10.26 -6.71 -12.37
CA ILE A 127 -10.96 -6.52 -13.65
C ILE A 127 -10.46 -5.25 -14.34
N LEU A 128 -10.34 -4.15 -13.60
CA LEU A 128 -9.85 -2.88 -14.15
C LEU A 128 -8.43 -3.03 -14.72
N ARG A 129 -7.53 -3.70 -13.99
CA ARG A 129 -6.16 -3.95 -14.46
C ARG A 129 -6.13 -4.81 -15.71
N GLU A 130 -6.90 -5.90 -15.72
CA GLU A 130 -7.01 -6.78 -16.87
C GLU A 130 -7.51 -6.03 -18.12
N GLU A 131 -8.49 -5.16 -17.97
CA GLU A 131 -9.00 -4.36 -19.09
C GLU A 131 -7.99 -3.29 -19.55
N PHE A 132 -7.23 -2.70 -18.64
CA PHE A 132 -6.16 -1.77 -19.00
C PHE A 132 -5.04 -2.48 -19.77
N ASP A 133 -4.65 -3.67 -19.35
CA ASP A 133 -3.64 -4.49 -20.04
C ASP A 133 -4.11 -4.87 -21.45
N LYS A 134 -5.32 -5.40 -21.59
CA LYS A 134 -5.94 -5.78 -22.88
C LYS A 134 -6.01 -4.61 -23.86
N ASN A 135 -6.23 -3.40 -23.38
CA ASN A 135 -6.34 -2.21 -24.21
C ASN A 135 -5.02 -1.43 -24.37
N GLY A 136 -3.91 -1.95 -23.87
CA GLY A 136 -2.59 -1.33 -23.95
C GLY A 136 -2.53 0.04 -23.24
N LEU A 137 -3.28 0.22 -22.17
CA LEU A 137 -3.33 1.43 -21.34
C LEU A 137 -2.39 1.35 -20.13
N ALA A 138 -2.00 0.15 -19.71
CA ALA A 138 -1.00 -0.04 -18.67
C ALA A 138 0.31 0.67 -19.05
N GLY A 139 0.89 1.38 -18.09
CA GLY A 139 2.09 2.20 -18.31
C GLY A 139 1.86 3.55 -19.03
N LYS A 140 0.72 3.75 -19.70
CA LYS A 140 0.35 5.04 -20.31
C LYS A 140 -0.39 5.96 -19.34
N ILE A 141 -1.13 5.37 -18.39
CA ILE A 141 -1.85 6.10 -17.34
C ILE A 141 -1.06 5.90 -16.05
N TRP A 142 -0.73 7.00 -15.41
CA TRP A 142 0.12 7.04 -14.23
C TRP A 142 -0.42 6.17 -13.08
N GLN A 143 -1.73 6.27 -12.80
CA GLN A 143 -2.37 5.53 -11.74
C GLN A 143 -3.86 5.32 -12.03
N TYR A 144 -4.34 4.12 -11.80
CA TYR A 144 -5.75 3.73 -11.90
C TYR A 144 -6.05 2.67 -10.84
N PHE A 145 -7.23 2.74 -10.26
CA PHE A 145 -7.67 1.81 -9.21
C PHE A 145 -9.17 1.94 -8.96
N THR A 146 -9.74 1.02 -8.21
CA THR A 146 -11.11 1.06 -7.77
C THR A 146 -11.24 1.38 -6.29
N VAL A 147 -12.35 2.02 -5.92
CA VAL A 147 -12.73 2.37 -4.54
C VAL A 147 -14.16 1.91 -4.30
N VAL A 148 -14.41 1.23 -3.19
CA VAL A 148 -15.75 0.82 -2.77
C VAL A 148 -16.10 1.53 -1.46
N PRO A 149 -16.77 2.70 -1.53
CA PRO A 149 -17.17 3.47 -0.35
C PRO A 149 -18.31 2.81 0.41
N GLU A 150 -18.57 3.29 1.63
CA GLU A 150 -19.65 2.77 2.50
C GLU A 150 -21.01 3.34 2.15
N PHE A 151 -21.38 3.24 0.88
CA PHE A 151 -22.75 3.52 0.45
C PHE A 151 -23.15 2.59 -0.69
N ARG A 152 -24.47 2.43 -0.83
CA ARG A 152 -25.07 1.55 -1.85
C ARG A 152 -25.93 2.38 -2.79
N SER A 153 -26.10 1.89 -4.00
CA SER A 153 -26.99 2.46 -5.00
C SER A 153 -27.93 1.41 -5.56
N THR A 154 -29.05 1.89 -6.07
CA THR A 154 -30.01 1.02 -6.76
C THR A 154 -29.49 0.69 -8.14
N GLY A 155 -29.50 -0.61 -8.46
CA GLY A 155 -29.15 -1.16 -9.77
C GLY A 155 -30.16 -2.25 -10.20
N ILE A 156 -29.88 -2.87 -11.33
CA ILE A 156 -30.63 -4.04 -11.81
C ILE A 156 -29.68 -5.23 -11.90
N LYS A 157 -30.02 -6.34 -11.24
CA LYS A 157 -29.29 -7.58 -11.27
C LYS A 157 -30.24 -8.72 -11.66
N ASN A 158 -29.94 -9.43 -12.75
CA ASN A 158 -30.78 -10.50 -13.27
C ASN A 158 -32.25 -10.06 -13.53
N GLY A 159 -32.44 -8.85 -14.06
CA GLY A 159 -33.77 -8.28 -14.35
C GLY A 159 -34.58 -7.84 -13.12
N LYS A 160 -34.00 -7.87 -11.93
CA LYS A 160 -34.63 -7.43 -10.68
C LYS A 160 -33.89 -6.24 -10.07
N ARG A 161 -34.64 -5.40 -9.37
CA ARG A 161 -34.06 -4.29 -8.61
C ARG A 161 -33.12 -4.83 -7.52
N ALA A 162 -31.89 -4.34 -7.49
CA ALA A 162 -30.87 -4.67 -6.50
C ALA A 162 -30.37 -3.37 -5.83
N PHE A 163 -29.83 -3.50 -4.62
CA PHE A 163 -29.22 -2.43 -3.85
C PHE A 163 -27.80 -2.86 -3.44
N GLU A 164 -26.83 -2.47 -4.24
CA GLU A 164 -25.46 -3.00 -4.18
C GLU A 164 -24.46 -1.88 -3.86
N TRP A 165 -23.26 -2.27 -3.46
CA TRP A 165 -22.15 -1.36 -3.24
C TRP A 165 -21.79 -0.60 -4.53
N CYS A 166 -21.48 0.70 -4.39
CA CYS A 166 -20.94 1.46 -5.51
C CYS A 166 -19.46 1.15 -5.67
N CYS A 167 -19.03 1.07 -6.92
CA CYS A 167 -17.60 1.02 -7.28
C CYS A 167 -17.27 2.31 -8.05
N ILE A 168 -16.23 3.00 -7.60
CA ILE A 168 -15.70 4.22 -8.23
C ILE A 168 -14.37 3.83 -8.89
N VAL A 169 -14.20 4.25 -10.13
CA VAL A 169 -12.96 4.08 -10.89
C VAL A 169 -12.25 5.43 -10.99
#